data_80386366dd3babf8cd26846a93a60099
#
_entry.id   80386366dd3babf8cd26846a93a60099
#
_cell.length_a   1.000
_cell.length_b   1.000
_cell.length_c   1.000
_cell.angle_alpha   90.00
_cell.angle_beta   90.00
_cell.angle_gamma   90.00
#
_symmetry.space_group_name_H-M   'P 1'
#
loop_
_entity.id
_entity.type
_entity.pdbx_description
1 polymer ?
#
loop_
_entity_poly.entity_id
_entity_poly.type
_entity_poly.pdbx_seq_one_letter_code
_entity_poly.pdbx_strand_id
1 'polypeptide(L)'
;MKTLGKTIPGSVRHRFEVAARFAKSLISMVRFETLMGLAVVGAFFIVSAGFAQEANDQDAKPIPILQGSVALISDFTGGQPDIHPIATPVVLLPIGQRWLFETRATFENDFVEVPGRSGFHGGPVQKEVEYAQLDFVANKFMTISAGRFLTPFGIFNERLYPAWIRNLQSDPLILPIGIGPSNASTGAMVRGGFQARPQFDINYTVYFSTVVTTTPVDSDRFAGTRAGIFVPKARLEVGASFQHLLQQERSNLFGFHAIWQPTALPLDLRWEYARSKRGSGYWLEPAYKLSQLPFLQNEMRRTQLVARYQEFFTGPAVSDSLPPVHTKQFEFGANYYFMDGLKFATNYGRQFSSLGNVNVWTLGLTYRFVVPLGPDGSPK
;
A
#
# COMPACT_ATOMS: atom_id res chain seq x y z
N MET A 1 19.56 -47.45 -27.66
CA MET A 1 18.63 -46.42 -27.17
C MET A 1 19.10 -46.00 -25.77
N LYS A 2 19.78 -44.83 -25.68
CA LYS A 2 20.24 -44.28 -24.41
C LYS A 2 19.30 -43.10 -24.05
N THR A 3 18.56 -43.31 -22.98
CA THR A 3 17.72 -42.26 -22.36
C THR A 3 18.60 -41.26 -21.63
N LEU A 4 18.66 -40.03 -22.13
CA LEU A 4 19.28 -38.89 -21.46
C LEU A 4 18.29 -38.37 -20.36
N GLY A 5 18.59 -38.70 -19.12
CA GLY A 5 17.97 -38.04 -17.96
C GLY A 5 18.53 -36.62 -17.81
N LYS A 6 17.74 -35.60 -18.14
CA LYS A 6 18.05 -34.20 -17.82
C LYS A 6 17.91 -33.99 -16.29
N THR A 7 19.02 -33.90 -15.61
CA THR A 7 19.08 -33.44 -14.20
C THR A 7 18.82 -31.94 -14.14
N ILE A 8 17.75 -31.56 -13.45
CA ILE A 8 17.42 -30.16 -13.18
C ILE A 8 18.46 -29.61 -12.20
N PRO A 9 19.08 -28.44 -12.47
CA PRO A 9 20.09 -27.84 -11.59
C PRO A 9 19.51 -27.59 -10.18
N GLY A 10 20.28 -27.94 -9.13
CA GLY A 10 19.84 -27.90 -7.73
C GLY A 10 19.35 -26.52 -7.26
N SER A 11 19.80 -25.43 -7.87
CA SER A 11 19.34 -24.06 -7.56
C SER A 11 17.88 -23.80 -7.98
N VAL A 12 17.41 -24.43 -9.05
CA VAL A 12 16.01 -24.31 -9.52
C VAL A 12 15.08 -25.12 -8.62
N ARG A 13 15.51 -26.31 -8.18
CA ARG A 13 14.74 -27.17 -7.27
C ARG A 13 14.55 -26.51 -5.91
N HIS A 14 15.58 -25.86 -5.37
CA HIS A 14 15.49 -25.14 -4.08
C HIS A 14 14.54 -23.94 -4.15
N ARG A 15 14.53 -23.20 -5.26
CA ARG A 15 13.61 -22.05 -5.48
C ARG A 15 12.15 -22.52 -5.60
N PHE A 16 11.89 -23.64 -6.26
CA PHE A 16 10.55 -24.24 -6.32
C PHE A 16 10.08 -24.77 -4.95
N GLU A 17 10.97 -25.34 -4.16
CA GLU A 17 10.61 -25.81 -2.80
C GLU A 17 10.30 -24.65 -1.86
N VAL A 18 11.03 -23.53 -1.96
CA VAL A 18 10.76 -22.32 -1.18
C VAL A 18 9.43 -21.70 -1.60
N ALA A 19 9.16 -21.57 -2.90
CA ALA A 19 7.89 -21.05 -3.41
C ALA A 19 6.70 -21.96 -3.03
N ALA A 20 6.88 -23.28 -3.08
CA ALA A 20 5.84 -24.24 -2.70
C ALA A 20 5.58 -24.28 -1.18
N ARG A 21 6.62 -24.10 -0.34
CA ARG A 21 6.46 -23.95 1.11
C ARG A 21 5.78 -22.64 1.47
N PHE A 22 6.12 -21.56 0.78
CA PHE A 22 5.49 -20.25 0.93
C PHE A 22 4.01 -20.30 0.54
N ALA A 23 3.67 -20.91 -0.60
CA ALA A 23 2.29 -21.13 -1.03
C ALA A 23 1.50 -22.01 -0.05
N LYS A 24 2.10 -23.08 0.51
CA LYS A 24 1.47 -23.89 1.56
C LYS A 24 1.26 -23.12 2.86
N SER A 25 2.19 -22.25 3.25
CA SER A 25 2.04 -21.38 4.41
C SER A 25 0.93 -20.35 4.20
N LEU A 26 0.86 -19.74 3.01
CA LEU A 26 -0.24 -18.84 2.63
C LEU A 26 -1.61 -19.53 2.71
N ILE A 27 -1.71 -20.76 2.22
CA ILE A 27 -2.94 -21.57 2.25
C ILE A 27 -3.33 -21.98 3.68
N SER A 28 -2.36 -22.21 4.59
CA SER A 28 -2.63 -22.54 5.98
C SER A 28 -3.09 -21.35 6.85
N MET A 29 -2.85 -20.12 6.37
CA MET A 29 -3.26 -18.90 7.07
C MET A 29 -4.75 -18.59 7.03
N VAL A 30 -5.48 -19.26 6.15
CA VAL A 30 -6.85 -18.88 5.79
C VAL A 30 -7.82 -19.88 6.39
N ARG A 31 -8.28 -19.73 7.63
CA ARG A 31 -9.26 -20.67 8.22
C ARG A 31 -10.73 -20.37 7.92
N PHE A 32 -11.11 -19.21 7.51
CA PHE A 32 -12.50 -18.88 7.17
C PHE A 32 -12.66 -18.06 5.88
N GLU A 33 -11.72 -17.24 5.54
CA GLU A 33 -11.59 -16.68 4.19
C GLU A 33 -11.32 -17.79 3.16
N THR A 34 -11.09 -19.03 3.64
CA THR A 34 -10.73 -20.23 2.87
C THR A 34 -11.82 -20.70 1.92
N LEU A 35 -13.09 -20.54 2.23
CA LEU A 35 -14.16 -20.99 1.32
C LEU A 35 -14.32 -20.06 0.12
N MET A 36 -14.16 -18.76 0.30
CA MET A 36 -14.10 -17.80 -0.81
C MET A 36 -12.77 -17.87 -1.54
N GLY A 37 -11.65 -18.03 -0.83
CA GLY A 37 -10.32 -18.22 -1.42
C GLY A 37 -10.21 -19.55 -2.18
N LEU A 38 -10.78 -20.64 -1.68
CA LEU A 38 -10.83 -21.94 -2.39
C LEU A 38 -11.78 -21.91 -3.60
N ALA A 39 -12.88 -21.17 -3.54
CA ALA A 39 -13.74 -20.95 -4.70
C ALA A 39 -13.02 -20.12 -5.78
N VAL A 40 -12.24 -19.10 -5.39
CA VAL A 40 -11.42 -18.30 -6.29
C VAL A 40 -10.25 -19.12 -6.84
N VAL A 41 -9.54 -19.90 -6.00
CA VAL A 41 -8.45 -20.78 -6.42
C VAL A 41 -9.00 -21.98 -7.24
N GLY A 42 -10.14 -22.55 -6.88
CA GLY A 42 -10.81 -23.60 -7.68
C GLY A 42 -11.30 -23.08 -9.03
N ALA A 43 -11.89 -21.88 -9.08
CA ALA A 43 -12.21 -21.20 -10.34
C ALA A 43 -10.95 -20.88 -11.16
N PHE A 44 -9.83 -20.61 -10.50
CA PHE A 44 -8.53 -20.38 -11.12
C PHE A 44 -7.98 -21.60 -11.86
N PHE A 45 -8.09 -22.79 -11.27
CA PHE A 45 -7.67 -24.05 -11.91
C PHE A 45 -8.62 -24.48 -13.05
N ILE A 46 -9.90 -24.20 -12.95
CA ILE A 46 -10.88 -24.51 -14.01
C ILE A 46 -10.75 -23.53 -15.19
N VAL A 47 -10.49 -22.25 -14.91
CA VAL A 47 -10.29 -21.21 -15.92
C VAL A 47 -8.96 -21.41 -16.67
N SER A 48 -7.87 -21.79 -15.99
CA SER A 48 -6.59 -22.05 -16.64
C SER A 48 -6.59 -23.27 -17.55
N ALA A 49 -7.47 -24.24 -17.34
CA ALA A 49 -7.64 -25.40 -18.21
C ALA A 49 -8.50 -25.14 -19.46
N GLY A 50 -9.37 -24.12 -19.44
CA GLY A 50 -10.29 -23.78 -20.53
C GLY A 50 -9.76 -22.79 -21.59
N PHE A 51 -8.67 -22.07 -21.30
CA PHE A 51 -8.13 -21.04 -22.20
C PHE A 51 -6.84 -21.44 -22.94
N ALA A 52 -6.48 -22.72 -22.92
CA ALA A 52 -5.30 -23.23 -23.63
C ALA A 52 -5.49 -23.37 -25.16
N GLN A 53 -6.61 -22.91 -25.71
CA GLN A 53 -6.89 -23.07 -27.14
C GLN A 53 -7.36 -21.76 -27.73
N GLU A 54 -6.44 -21.03 -28.30
CA GLU A 54 -6.42 -20.02 -29.32
C GLU A 54 -5.33 -18.96 -29.05
N ALA A 55 -4.07 -19.35 -29.26
CA ALA A 55 -2.99 -18.39 -29.36
C ALA A 55 -2.35 -18.57 -30.74
N ASN A 56 -2.92 -17.90 -31.71
CA ASN A 56 -2.20 -17.57 -32.93
C ASN A 56 -2.03 -16.05 -32.90
N ASP A 57 -0.85 -15.61 -32.61
CA ASP A 57 -0.14 -14.41 -32.96
C ASP A 57 0.83 -13.94 -31.85
N GLN A 58 1.96 -13.51 -32.26
CA GLN A 58 3.18 -12.94 -31.68
C GLN A 58 3.03 -12.04 -30.40
N ASP A 59 2.06 -12.23 -29.55
CA ASP A 59 1.89 -11.47 -28.32
C ASP A 59 2.77 -12.04 -27.21
N ALA A 60 3.61 -11.19 -26.65
CA ALA A 60 4.43 -11.51 -25.50
C ALA A 60 3.57 -12.18 -24.41
N LYS A 61 3.89 -13.43 -24.06
CA LYS A 61 3.14 -14.16 -23.02
C LYS A 61 3.19 -13.36 -21.73
N PRO A 62 2.03 -13.11 -21.08
CA PRO A 62 2.00 -12.38 -19.85
C PRO A 62 2.81 -13.13 -18.78
N ILE A 63 3.75 -12.42 -18.14
CA ILE A 63 4.68 -13.00 -17.18
C ILE A 63 4.17 -12.66 -15.78
N PRO A 64 3.94 -13.66 -14.90
CA PRO A 64 3.68 -13.42 -13.51
C PRO A 64 4.85 -12.71 -12.82
N ILE A 65 4.53 -11.81 -11.88
CA ILE A 65 5.52 -11.02 -11.17
C ILE A 65 5.34 -11.23 -9.66
N LEU A 66 6.41 -11.57 -8.98
CA LEU A 66 6.53 -11.47 -7.54
C LEU A 66 7.31 -10.20 -7.23
N GLN A 67 6.70 -9.24 -6.56
CA GLN A 67 7.36 -8.03 -6.08
C GLN A 67 7.02 -7.77 -4.62
N GLY A 68 7.60 -6.75 -4.05
CA GLY A 68 7.28 -6.37 -2.67
C GLY A 68 8.41 -5.62 -2.01
N SER A 69 8.29 -5.52 -0.69
CA SER A 69 9.35 -4.94 0.13
C SER A 69 9.55 -5.72 1.42
N VAL A 70 10.77 -5.63 1.95
CA VAL A 70 11.08 -5.95 3.33
C VAL A 70 11.57 -4.68 4.01
N ALA A 71 11.18 -4.49 5.26
CA ALA A 71 11.56 -3.31 6.02
C ALA A 71 11.91 -3.71 7.46
N LEU A 72 12.84 -2.97 8.04
CA LEU A 72 13.08 -2.92 9.47
C LEU A 72 12.82 -1.48 9.89
N ILE A 73 11.76 -1.25 10.65
CA ILE A 73 11.38 0.07 11.15
C ILE A 73 11.55 0.07 12.66
N SER A 74 12.15 1.14 13.18
CA SER A 74 12.28 1.36 14.62
C SER A 74 11.63 2.67 14.97
N ASP A 75 10.63 2.61 15.84
CA ASP A 75 9.90 3.77 16.34
C ASP A 75 10.26 4.04 17.79
N PHE A 76 10.45 5.34 18.10
CA PHE A 76 10.75 5.81 19.44
C PHE A 76 9.71 6.89 19.77
N THR A 77 8.61 6.50 20.36
CA THR A 77 7.55 7.41 20.77
C THR A 77 7.52 7.55 22.28
N GLY A 78 7.71 8.77 22.77
CA GLY A 78 7.76 9.03 24.24
C GLY A 78 8.92 8.34 24.96
N GLY A 79 9.97 7.95 24.23
CA GLY A 79 11.16 7.27 24.80
C GLY A 79 11.02 5.74 24.88
N GLN A 80 9.94 5.18 24.38
CA GLN A 80 9.76 3.72 24.28
C GLN A 80 10.21 3.27 22.88
N PRO A 81 11.23 2.40 22.78
CA PRO A 81 11.65 1.83 21.51
C PRO A 81 10.72 0.68 21.11
N ASP A 82 10.36 0.65 19.83
CA ASP A 82 9.64 -0.41 19.18
C ASP A 82 10.33 -0.77 17.86
N ILE A 83 10.45 -2.04 17.53
CA ILE A 83 11.12 -2.51 16.32
C ILE A 83 10.18 -3.41 15.55
N HIS A 84 9.88 -3.03 14.30
CA HIS A 84 8.95 -3.69 13.41
C HIS A 84 9.68 -4.25 12.17
N PRO A 85 10.07 -5.52 12.13
CA PRO A 85 10.39 -6.19 10.89
C PRO A 85 9.10 -6.48 10.11
N ILE A 86 9.05 -5.98 8.88
CA ILE A 86 7.88 -6.05 8.00
C ILE A 86 8.28 -6.69 6.68
N ALA A 87 7.45 -7.60 6.16
CA ALA A 87 7.57 -8.13 4.81
C ALA A 87 6.23 -8.04 4.09
N THR A 88 6.23 -7.39 2.92
CA THR A 88 5.02 -7.14 2.12
C THR A 88 5.16 -7.69 0.70
N PRO A 89 5.06 -9.02 0.49
CA PRO A 89 5.05 -9.60 -0.84
C PRO A 89 3.77 -9.25 -1.60
N VAL A 90 3.93 -8.97 -2.89
CA VAL A 90 2.86 -8.71 -3.87
C VAL A 90 3.01 -9.70 -5.01
N VAL A 91 1.93 -10.36 -5.37
CA VAL A 91 1.87 -11.27 -6.51
C VAL A 91 0.94 -10.68 -7.57
N LEU A 92 1.45 -10.56 -8.79
CA LEU A 92 0.69 -10.13 -9.96
C LEU A 92 0.64 -11.29 -10.94
N LEU A 93 -0.56 -11.78 -11.22
CA LEU A 93 -0.81 -12.91 -12.13
C LEU A 93 -1.70 -12.44 -13.27
N PRO A 94 -1.13 -12.04 -14.41
CA PRO A 94 -1.91 -11.74 -15.59
C PRO A 94 -2.48 -13.04 -16.19
N ILE A 95 -3.77 -13.01 -16.56
CA ILE A 95 -4.53 -14.14 -17.09
C ILE A 95 -5.09 -13.73 -18.45
N GLY A 96 -4.45 -14.16 -19.50
CA GLY A 96 -4.74 -13.67 -20.84
C GLY A 96 -4.50 -12.16 -20.95
N GLN A 97 -5.23 -11.49 -21.84
CA GLN A 97 -5.01 -10.07 -22.15
C GLN A 97 -5.83 -9.10 -21.30
N ARG A 98 -6.86 -9.58 -20.58
CA ARG A 98 -7.84 -8.70 -19.93
C ARG A 98 -7.98 -8.90 -18.43
N TRP A 99 -7.44 -9.98 -17.89
CA TRP A 99 -7.58 -10.30 -16.48
C TRP A 99 -6.24 -10.18 -15.76
N LEU A 100 -6.28 -9.59 -14.57
CA LEU A 100 -5.15 -9.54 -13.66
C LEU A 100 -5.64 -9.96 -12.27
N PHE A 101 -5.04 -11.00 -11.71
CA PHE A 101 -5.15 -11.25 -10.29
C PHE A 101 -3.98 -10.61 -9.56
N GLU A 102 -4.29 -9.82 -8.54
CA GLU A 102 -3.26 -9.20 -7.70
C GLU A 102 -3.57 -9.41 -6.22
N THR A 103 -2.53 -9.66 -5.46
CA THR A 103 -2.63 -9.83 -4.00
C THR A 103 -1.40 -9.31 -3.29
N ARG A 104 -1.60 -8.71 -2.12
CA ARG A 104 -0.56 -8.30 -1.18
C ARG A 104 -0.87 -8.84 0.20
N ALA A 105 0.13 -9.47 0.81
CA ALA A 105 0.10 -9.85 2.21
C ALA A 105 1.13 -9.05 2.99
N THR A 106 0.86 -8.79 4.27
CA THR A 106 1.80 -8.20 5.23
C THR A 106 2.08 -9.20 6.33
N PHE A 107 3.36 -9.35 6.62
CA PHE A 107 3.88 -10.09 7.76
C PHE A 107 4.66 -9.10 8.60
N GLU A 108 4.23 -8.90 9.83
CA GLU A 108 4.82 -7.94 10.75
C GLU A 108 4.98 -8.56 12.13
N ASN A 109 6.05 -8.19 12.82
CA ASN A 109 6.25 -8.53 14.21
C ASN A 109 6.65 -7.28 14.98
N ASP A 110 6.17 -7.15 16.21
CA ASP A 110 6.48 -6.04 17.08
C ASP A 110 7.42 -6.52 18.19
N PHE A 111 8.60 -5.92 18.29
CA PHE A 111 9.54 -6.13 19.35
C PHE A 111 9.60 -4.90 20.25
N VAL A 112 8.99 -5.02 21.42
CA VAL A 112 8.89 -3.92 22.40
C VAL A 112 9.75 -4.18 23.62
N GLU A 113 10.23 -3.12 24.26
CA GLU A 113 10.86 -3.20 25.56
C GLU A 113 9.79 -3.29 26.64
N VAL A 114 9.77 -4.39 27.40
CA VAL A 114 8.79 -4.61 28.47
C VAL A 114 9.38 -4.17 29.80
N PRO A 115 8.74 -3.22 30.55
CA PRO A 115 9.24 -2.80 31.86
C PRO A 115 9.45 -3.97 32.81
N GLY A 116 10.66 -4.02 33.43
CA GLY A 116 11.02 -5.09 34.37
C GLY A 116 11.59 -6.36 33.73
N ARG A 117 11.72 -6.41 32.40
CA ARG A 117 12.42 -7.47 31.66
C ARG A 117 13.58 -6.88 30.88
N SER A 118 14.69 -7.59 30.79
CA SER A 118 15.83 -7.16 29.98
C SER A 118 15.62 -7.48 28.51
N GLY A 119 15.90 -6.52 27.60
CA GLY A 119 15.89 -6.68 26.16
C GLY A 119 14.49 -6.56 25.53
N PHE A 120 14.47 -6.72 24.19
CA PHE A 120 13.24 -6.67 23.38
C PHE A 120 12.48 -7.99 23.46
N HIS A 121 11.18 -7.91 23.57
CA HIS A 121 10.29 -9.06 23.58
C HIS A 121 9.36 -9.00 22.36
N GLY A 122 9.44 -10.03 21.51
CA GLY A 122 8.58 -10.14 20.34
C GLY A 122 7.19 -10.66 20.68
N GLY A 123 6.18 -10.04 20.08
CA GLY A 123 4.80 -10.54 20.03
C GLY A 123 4.62 -11.66 18.99
N PRO A 124 3.40 -12.14 18.78
CA PRO A 124 3.10 -13.04 17.68
C PRO A 124 3.25 -12.31 16.34
N VAL A 125 3.72 -13.03 15.31
CA VAL A 125 3.76 -12.48 13.95
C VAL A 125 2.34 -12.18 13.49
N GLN A 126 2.06 -10.92 13.25
CA GLN A 126 0.83 -10.46 12.63
C GLN A 126 0.87 -10.79 11.15
N LYS A 127 -0.24 -11.26 10.62
CA LYS A 127 -0.37 -11.72 9.24
C LYS A 127 -1.67 -11.19 8.69
N GLU A 128 -1.58 -10.40 7.63
CA GLU A 128 -2.75 -9.82 7.00
C GLU A 128 -2.68 -9.96 5.47
N VAL A 129 -3.79 -10.31 4.85
CA VAL A 129 -3.99 -10.13 3.42
C VAL A 129 -4.59 -8.75 3.23
N GLU A 130 -3.77 -7.78 2.83
CA GLU A 130 -4.22 -6.40 2.67
C GLU A 130 -5.19 -6.26 1.49
N TYR A 131 -4.86 -6.90 0.37
CA TYR A 131 -5.77 -7.05 -0.76
C TYR A 131 -5.56 -8.38 -1.49
N ALA A 132 -6.64 -8.86 -2.09
CA ALA A 132 -6.68 -9.99 -3.01
C ALA A 132 -7.86 -9.76 -3.96
N GLN A 133 -7.57 -9.29 -5.17
CA GLN A 133 -8.58 -8.84 -6.12
C GLN A 133 -8.34 -9.37 -7.52
N LEU A 134 -9.42 -9.49 -8.27
CA LEU A 134 -9.42 -9.83 -9.67
C LEU A 134 -9.87 -8.61 -10.46
N ASP A 135 -9.01 -8.15 -11.35
CA ASP A 135 -9.23 -7.02 -12.24
C ASP A 135 -9.61 -7.51 -13.64
N PHE A 136 -10.66 -6.95 -14.19
CA PHE A 136 -11.07 -7.14 -15.58
C PHE A 136 -10.95 -5.82 -16.35
N VAL A 137 -10.06 -5.78 -17.32
CA VAL A 137 -9.90 -4.64 -18.24
C VAL A 137 -11.01 -4.70 -19.28
N ALA A 138 -12.11 -4.00 -19.02
CA ALA A 138 -13.27 -3.98 -19.91
C ALA A 138 -12.94 -3.23 -21.21
N ASN A 139 -12.25 -2.09 -21.10
CA ASN A 139 -11.74 -1.30 -22.22
C ASN A 139 -10.63 -0.35 -21.72
N LYS A 140 -10.08 0.48 -22.61
CA LYS A 140 -9.00 1.44 -22.31
C LYS A 140 -9.36 2.50 -21.25
N PHE A 141 -10.61 2.65 -20.92
CA PHE A 141 -11.10 3.66 -19.97
C PHE A 141 -11.59 3.06 -18.66
N MET A 142 -11.84 1.74 -18.61
CA MET A 142 -12.55 1.12 -17.51
C MET A 142 -11.97 -0.24 -17.15
N THR A 143 -11.67 -0.41 -15.86
CA THR A 143 -11.34 -1.67 -15.21
C THR A 143 -12.36 -1.94 -14.11
N ILE A 144 -12.84 -3.15 -14.05
CA ILE A 144 -13.75 -3.65 -13.01
C ILE A 144 -12.93 -4.55 -12.09
N SER A 145 -12.95 -4.27 -10.80
CA SER A 145 -12.24 -5.06 -9.79
C SER A 145 -13.23 -5.66 -8.80
N ALA A 146 -12.99 -6.91 -8.41
CA ALA A 146 -13.78 -7.60 -7.40
C ALA A 146 -12.87 -8.37 -6.45
N GLY A 147 -13.23 -8.43 -5.17
CA GLY A 147 -12.47 -9.09 -4.13
C GLY A 147 -12.20 -8.17 -2.94
N ARG A 148 -11.11 -8.43 -2.21
CA ARG A 148 -10.60 -7.55 -1.17
C ARG A 148 -9.65 -6.54 -1.80
N PHE A 149 -9.91 -5.26 -1.64
CA PHE A 149 -9.13 -4.16 -2.20
C PHE A 149 -8.86 -3.09 -1.14
N LEU A 150 -7.80 -2.31 -1.32
CA LEU A 150 -7.58 -1.12 -0.50
C LEU A 150 -8.65 -0.08 -0.80
N THR A 151 -9.28 0.44 0.25
CA THR A 151 -10.33 1.44 0.12
C THR A 151 -9.79 2.68 -0.62
N PRO A 152 -10.31 3.00 -1.81
CA PRO A 152 -9.77 4.08 -2.64
C PRO A 152 -10.27 5.45 -2.16
N PHE A 153 -9.89 5.82 -0.94
CA PHE A 153 -10.15 7.12 -0.34
C PHE A 153 -8.84 7.87 -0.14
N GLY A 154 -8.78 9.12 -0.59
CA GLY A 154 -7.56 9.93 -0.53
C GLY A 154 -6.42 9.36 -1.39
N ILE A 155 -5.18 9.64 -0.98
CA ILE A 155 -3.97 9.16 -1.67
C ILE A 155 -3.12 8.25 -0.79
N PHE A 156 -3.16 8.42 0.54
CA PHE A 156 -2.25 7.69 1.42
C PHE A 156 -2.50 6.20 1.38
N ASN A 157 -3.73 5.76 1.55
CA ASN A 157 -4.08 4.35 1.69
C ASN A 157 -3.70 3.50 0.47
N GLU A 158 -4.11 3.92 -0.72
CA GLU A 158 -3.92 3.12 -1.94
C GLU A 158 -2.53 3.30 -2.56
N ARG A 159 -1.96 4.52 -2.48
CA ARG A 159 -0.76 4.87 -3.23
C ARG A 159 0.50 5.01 -2.39
N LEU A 160 0.40 5.38 -1.12
CA LEU A 160 1.54 5.73 -0.30
C LEU A 160 1.77 4.79 0.89
N TYR A 161 0.84 3.89 1.18
CA TYR A 161 0.89 3.00 2.34
C TYR A 161 2.14 2.10 2.41
N PRO A 162 2.67 1.50 1.33
CA PRO A 162 3.86 0.66 1.43
C PRO A 162 5.10 1.43 1.92
N ALA A 163 5.85 0.87 2.88
CA ALA A 163 7.02 1.49 3.51
C ALA A 163 8.08 1.98 2.50
N TRP A 164 8.22 1.29 1.36
CA TRP A 164 9.13 1.70 0.29
C TRP A 164 8.73 3.02 -0.38
N ILE A 165 7.41 3.27 -0.55
CA ILE A 165 6.89 4.43 -1.27
C ILE A 165 6.80 5.66 -0.37
N ARG A 166 6.68 5.47 0.94
CA ARG A 166 6.58 6.56 1.92
C ARG A 166 7.84 7.43 1.90
N ASN A 167 7.66 8.72 2.02
CA ASN A 167 8.77 9.64 2.27
C ASN A 167 9.16 9.65 3.75
N LEU A 168 8.21 9.65 4.67
CA LEU A 168 8.40 9.43 6.10
C LEU A 168 7.86 8.06 6.49
N GLN A 169 8.48 7.39 7.46
CA GLN A 169 8.02 6.06 7.87
C GLN A 169 6.82 6.12 8.83
N SER A 170 6.68 7.23 9.56
CA SER A 170 5.50 7.50 10.40
C SER A 170 4.23 7.66 9.57
N ASP A 171 3.11 7.17 10.09
CA ASP A 171 1.81 7.35 9.49
C ASP A 171 1.26 8.77 9.70
N PRO A 172 0.43 9.29 8.77
CA PRO A 172 -0.31 10.52 9.00
C PRO A 172 -1.32 10.37 10.14
N LEU A 173 -1.56 11.45 10.90
CA LEU A 173 -2.58 11.48 11.97
C LEU A 173 -4.00 11.19 11.45
N ILE A 174 -4.28 11.48 10.19
CA ILE A 174 -5.57 11.23 9.53
C ILE A 174 -5.56 9.98 8.67
N LEU A 175 -5.13 8.85 9.22
CA LEU A 175 -5.24 7.60 8.47
C LEU A 175 -6.69 7.31 8.08
N PRO A 176 -6.94 6.81 6.85
CA PRO A 176 -8.29 6.42 6.44
C PRO A 176 -8.96 5.44 7.38
N ILE A 177 -8.20 4.51 7.96
CA ILE A 177 -8.70 3.54 8.95
C ILE A 177 -9.26 4.22 10.22
N GLY A 178 -8.67 5.33 10.65
CA GLY A 178 -9.15 6.06 11.82
C GLY A 178 -10.37 6.93 11.51
N ILE A 179 -10.37 7.61 10.37
CA ILE A 179 -11.44 8.51 9.95
C ILE A 179 -12.57 7.75 9.24
N GLY A 180 -12.23 6.70 8.49
CA GLY A 180 -13.16 5.81 7.79
C GLY A 180 -13.38 4.48 8.50
N PRO A 181 -14.18 3.59 7.91
CA PRO A 181 -14.48 2.27 8.50
C PRO A 181 -13.33 1.28 8.42
N SER A 182 -12.53 1.32 7.34
CA SER A 182 -11.42 0.39 7.12
C SER A 182 -10.47 0.86 6.01
N ASN A 183 -9.20 0.45 6.12
CA ASN A 183 -8.19 0.64 5.06
C ASN A 183 -8.38 -0.34 3.89
N ALA A 184 -8.98 -1.51 4.12
CA ALA A 184 -9.29 -2.51 3.11
C ALA A 184 -10.75 -2.92 3.17
N SER A 185 -11.32 -3.30 2.04
CA SER A 185 -12.73 -3.60 1.85
C SER A 185 -12.91 -4.81 0.96
N THR A 186 -13.95 -5.60 1.19
CA THR A 186 -14.35 -6.67 0.30
C THR A 186 -15.62 -6.28 -0.46
N GLY A 187 -15.58 -6.34 -1.78
CA GLY A 187 -16.69 -5.88 -2.60
C GLY A 187 -16.31 -5.77 -4.07
N ALA A 188 -16.77 -4.70 -4.72
CA ALA A 188 -16.45 -4.42 -6.10
C ALA A 188 -16.17 -2.92 -6.32
N MET A 189 -15.33 -2.63 -7.30
CA MET A 189 -15.08 -1.27 -7.75
C MET A 189 -14.97 -1.20 -9.27
N VAL A 190 -15.28 -0.03 -9.79
CA VAL A 190 -15.01 0.36 -11.17
C VAL A 190 -14.05 1.53 -11.13
N ARG A 191 -12.91 1.39 -11.79
CA ARG A 191 -11.90 2.44 -11.87
C ARG A 191 -11.45 2.67 -13.30
N GLY A 192 -11.00 3.86 -13.58
CA GLY A 192 -10.52 4.18 -14.91
C GLY A 192 -10.00 5.60 -15.03
N GLY A 193 -9.71 5.97 -16.27
CA GLY A 193 -9.29 7.31 -16.60
C GLY A 193 -9.39 7.56 -18.08
N PHE A 194 -9.43 8.82 -18.43
CA PHE A 194 -9.45 9.26 -19.82
C PHE A 194 -8.86 10.66 -19.95
N GLN A 195 -8.27 10.92 -21.08
CA GLN A 195 -7.83 12.26 -21.45
C GLN A 195 -9.03 13.07 -21.94
N ALA A 196 -9.52 13.98 -21.08
CA ALA A 196 -10.67 14.83 -21.42
C ALA A 196 -10.29 15.92 -22.43
N ARG A 197 -9.03 16.42 -22.34
CA ARG A 197 -8.40 17.36 -23.28
C ARG A 197 -6.89 17.12 -23.26
N PRO A 198 -6.12 17.62 -24.24
CA PRO A 198 -4.65 17.48 -24.22
C PRO A 198 -3.95 18.02 -22.96
N GLN A 199 -4.65 18.85 -22.17
CA GLN A 199 -4.13 19.45 -20.94
C GLN A 199 -4.60 18.75 -19.65
N PHE A 200 -5.60 17.84 -19.73
CA PHE A 200 -6.24 17.27 -18.55
C PHE A 200 -6.51 15.78 -18.72
N ASP A 201 -5.98 15.00 -17.81
CA ASP A 201 -6.37 13.60 -17.62
C ASP A 201 -7.30 13.51 -16.39
N ILE A 202 -8.41 12.82 -16.55
CA ILE A 202 -9.35 12.57 -15.47
C ILE A 202 -9.22 11.11 -15.05
N ASN A 203 -9.10 10.86 -13.76
CA ASN A 203 -9.22 9.53 -13.16
C ASN A 203 -10.45 9.45 -12.26
N TYR A 204 -11.02 8.28 -12.16
CA TYR A 204 -12.19 8.03 -11.32
C TYR A 204 -12.17 6.61 -10.75
N THR A 205 -12.79 6.48 -9.58
CA THR A 205 -13.07 5.20 -8.94
C THR A 205 -14.42 5.30 -8.25
N VAL A 206 -15.27 4.30 -8.45
CA VAL A 206 -16.54 4.11 -7.73
C VAL A 206 -16.49 2.73 -7.12
N TYR A 207 -16.85 2.58 -5.85
CA TYR A 207 -16.72 1.32 -5.13
C TYR A 207 -17.88 1.09 -4.18
N PHE A 208 -18.13 -0.20 -3.92
CA PHE A 208 -19.08 -0.66 -2.94
C PHE A 208 -18.45 -1.79 -2.12
N SER A 209 -18.50 -1.66 -0.80
CA SER A 209 -18.04 -2.68 0.14
C SER A 209 -19.21 -3.38 0.78
N THR A 210 -19.14 -4.71 0.81
CA THR A 210 -20.12 -5.57 1.44
C THR A 210 -19.68 -6.08 2.80
N VAL A 211 -18.35 -6.18 3.00
CA VAL A 211 -17.73 -6.69 4.23
C VAL A 211 -16.45 -5.91 4.49
N VAL A 212 -16.27 -5.39 5.68
CA VAL A 212 -15.06 -4.66 6.10
C VAL A 212 -14.31 -5.38 7.23
N THR A 213 -14.96 -6.31 7.93
CA THR A 213 -14.37 -7.06 9.05
C THR A 213 -14.42 -8.57 8.77
N THR A 214 -13.73 -9.35 9.60
CA THR A 214 -13.78 -10.82 9.55
C THR A 214 -15.10 -11.39 10.09
N THR A 215 -15.95 -10.56 10.72
CA THR A 215 -17.28 -10.90 11.24
C THR A 215 -18.37 -10.40 10.30
N PRO A 216 -19.00 -11.25 9.48
CA PRO A 216 -19.99 -10.82 8.49
C PRO A 216 -21.25 -10.16 9.09
N VAL A 217 -21.54 -10.43 10.37
CA VAL A 217 -22.77 -9.94 11.05
C VAL A 217 -22.65 -8.47 11.43
N ASP A 218 -21.43 -8.00 11.75
CA ASP A 218 -21.16 -6.63 12.19
C ASP A 218 -20.42 -5.80 11.13
N SER A 219 -20.49 -6.23 9.89
CA SER A 219 -19.77 -5.57 8.80
C SER A 219 -20.43 -4.26 8.40
N ASP A 220 -19.66 -3.18 8.46
CA ASP A 220 -20.08 -1.91 7.87
C ASP A 220 -20.11 -2.02 6.35
N ARG A 221 -21.27 -1.71 5.76
CA ARG A 221 -21.39 -1.56 4.31
C ARG A 221 -21.23 -0.11 3.96
N PHE A 222 -20.49 0.15 2.91
CA PHE A 222 -20.34 1.51 2.42
C PHE A 222 -20.20 1.58 0.91
N ALA A 223 -20.55 2.74 0.36
CA ALA A 223 -20.31 3.11 -1.02
C ALA A 223 -19.45 4.36 -1.06
N GLY A 224 -18.60 4.48 -2.08
CA GLY A 224 -17.76 5.65 -2.20
C GLY A 224 -17.31 5.91 -3.63
N THR A 225 -16.72 7.07 -3.80
CA THR A 225 -16.14 7.52 -5.06
C THR A 225 -14.91 8.36 -4.82
N ARG A 226 -13.97 8.30 -5.74
CA ARG A 226 -12.84 9.22 -5.85
C ARG A 226 -12.75 9.70 -7.30
N ALA A 227 -12.49 10.98 -7.48
CA ALA A 227 -12.19 11.56 -8.77
C ALA A 227 -10.98 12.48 -8.66
N GLY A 228 -10.14 12.50 -9.70
CA GLY A 228 -8.96 13.35 -9.77
C GLY A 228 -8.78 13.92 -11.18
N ILE A 229 -8.13 15.07 -11.23
CA ILE A 229 -7.71 15.75 -12.45
C ILE A 229 -6.19 15.86 -12.39
N PHE A 230 -5.52 15.32 -13.39
CA PHE A 230 -4.09 15.46 -13.58
C PHE A 230 -3.80 16.46 -14.70
N VAL A 231 -2.93 17.42 -14.43
CA VAL A 231 -2.46 18.43 -15.38
C VAL A 231 -1.02 18.09 -15.79
N PRO A 232 -0.79 17.44 -16.94
CA PRO A 232 0.54 16.91 -17.31
C PRO A 232 1.64 17.97 -17.36
N LYS A 233 1.35 19.17 -17.91
CA LYS A 233 2.33 20.27 -18.01
C LYS A 233 2.80 20.76 -16.64
N ALA A 234 1.91 20.82 -15.66
CA ALA A 234 2.23 21.23 -14.30
C ALA A 234 2.67 20.07 -13.42
N ARG A 235 2.47 18.81 -13.88
CA ARG A 235 2.61 17.58 -13.08
C ARG A 235 1.86 17.70 -11.75
N LEU A 236 0.66 18.26 -11.81
CA LEU A 236 -0.22 18.49 -10.67
C LEU A 236 -1.45 17.58 -10.78
N GLU A 237 -1.69 16.82 -9.75
CA GLU A 237 -2.95 16.11 -9.54
C GLU A 237 -3.71 16.75 -8.38
N VAL A 238 -5.00 16.98 -8.57
CA VAL A 238 -5.94 17.37 -7.52
C VAL A 238 -7.14 16.46 -7.58
N GLY A 239 -7.69 16.10 -6.43
CA GLY A 239 -8.85 15.22 -6.42
C GLY A 239 -9.66 15.31 -5.14
N ALA A 240 -10.83 14.67 -5.20
CA ALA A 240 -11.77 14.58 -4.12
C ALA A 240 -12.24 13.15 -3.94
N SER A 241 -12.59 12.80 -2.71
CA SER A 241 -13.13 11.50 -2.30
C SER A 241 -14.38 11.70 -1.47
N PHE A 242 -15.35 10.83 -1.68
CA PHE A 242 -16.56 10.77 -0.87
C PHE A 242 -16.87 9.31 -0.53
N GLN A 243 -17.29 9.06 0.71
CA GLN A 243 -17.74 7.75 1.16
C GLN A 243 -18.93 7.92 2.08
N HIS A 244 -19.92 7.03 1.93
CA HIS A 244 -21.10 6.97 2.77
C HIS A 244 -21.21 5.60 3.43
N LEU A 245 -21.24 5.58 4.77
CA LEU A 245 -21.55 4.38 5.54
C LEU A 245 -23.06 4.14 5.48
N LEU A 246 -23.45 2.94 5.04
CA LEU A 246 -24.84 2.55 4.80
C LEU A 246 -25.48 1.93 6.05
N GLN A 247 -24.67 1.43 6.98
CA GLN A 247 -25.13 0.74 8.21
C GLN A 247 -24.50 1.35 9.47
N GLN A 248 -25.02 0.97 10.63
CA GLN A 248 -24.60 1.43 11.96
C GLN A 248 -24.58 2.97 12.08
N GLU A 249 -23.42 3.56 12.12
CA GLU A 249 -23.25 5.01 12.17
C GLU A 249 -23.41 5.67 10.80
N ARG A 250 -24.57 5.65 10.17
CA ARG A 250 -24.77 6.33 8.90
C ARG A 250 -24.05 7.68 8.85
N SER A 251 -22.87 7.71 8.26
CA SER A 251 -22.01 8.87 8.26
C SER A 251 -21.34 9.09 6.90
N ASN A 252 -21.03 10.34 6.63
CA ASN A 252 -20.30 10.74 5.42
C ASN A 252 -18.85 10.98 5.77
N LEU A 253 -17.96 10.60 4.85
CA LEU A 253 -16.56 10.89 4.85
C LEU A 253 -16.22 11.68 3.58
N PHE A 254 -15.59 12.83 3.73
CA PHE A 254 -15.13 13.69 2.62
C PHE A 254 -13.62 13.81 2.68
N GLY A 255 -12.99 13.79 1.52
CA GLY A 255 -11.56 13.99 1.39
C GLY A 255 -11.18 14.81 0.17
N PHE A 256 -10.06 15.52 0.27
CA PHE A 256 -9.43 16.22 -0.83
C PHE A 256 -7.94 15.91 -0.82
N HIS A 257 -7.32 15.86 -1.99
CA HIS A 257 -5.89 15.64 -2.09
C HIS A 257 -5.26 16.42 -3.22
N ALA A 258 -3.94 16.63 -3.09
CA ALA A 258 -3.11 17.16 -4.15
C ALA A 258 -1.74 16.49 -4.15
N ILE A 259 -1.19 16.26 -5.34
CA ILE A 259 0.20 15.82 -5.57
C ILE A 259 0.78 16.75 -6.63
N TRP A 260 1.90 17.39 -6.30
CA TRP A 260 2.59 18.28 -7.23
C TRP A 260 4.08 17.94 -7.34
N GLN A 261 4.51 17.64 -8.56
CA GLN A 261 5.89 17.26 -8.86
C GLN A 261 6.43 18.09 -10.03
N PRO A 262 6.73 19.39 -9.82
CA PRO A 262 7.16 20.28 -10.89
C PRO A 262 8.42 19.78 -11.60
N THR A 263 8.50 19.97 -12.92
CA THR A 263 9.67 19.53 -13.72
C THR A 263 10.93 20.34 -13.45
N ALA A 264 10.77 21.61 -13.08
CA ALA A 264 11.89 22.53 -12.83
C ALA A 264 12.62 22.27 -11.51
N LEU A 265 11.95 21.65 -10.55
CA LEU A 265 12.49 21.38 -9.21
C LEU A 265 12.32 19.90 -8.87
N PRO A 266 13.30 19.26 -8.21
CA PRO A 266 13.19 17.89 -7.73
C PRO A 266 12.35 17.82 -6.45
N LEU A 267 11.15 18.39 -6.50
CA LEU A 267 10.18 18.51 -5.42
C LEU A 267 9.01 17.54 -5.63
N ASP A 268 8.63 16.85 -4.56
CA ASP A 268 7.40 16.06 -4.44
C ASP A 268 6.58 16.65 -3.29
N LEU A 269 5.51 17.36 -3.62
CA LEU A 269 4.62 17.98 -2.64
C LEU A 269 3.32 17.19 -2.61
N ARG A 270 2.95 16.69 -1.44
CA ARG A 270 1.74 15.90 -1.20
C ARG A 270 0.89 16.56 -0.13
N TRP A 271 -0.39 16.53 -0.31
CA TRP A 271 -1.37 17.06 0.64
C TRP A 271 -2.63 16.24 0.63
N GLU A 272 -3.20 16.03 1.80
CA GLU A 272 -4.49 15.37 1.96
C GLU A 272 -5.26 15.99 3.13
N TYR A 273 -6.57 16.12 2.96
CA TYR A 273 -7.53 16.50 3.98
C TYR A 273 -8.63 15.47 4.04
N ALA A 274 -9.08 15.11 5.23
CA ALA A 274 -10.24 14.25 5.42
C ALA A 274 -11.11 14.73 6.58
N ARG A 275 -12.43 14.45 6.49
CA ARG A 275 -13.41 14.80 7.51
C ARG A 275 -14.52 13.76 7.59
N SER A 276 -14.84 13.35 8.81
CA SER A 276 -15.99 12.51 9.15
C SER A 276 -16.58 12.94 10.50
N LYS A 277 -17.52 12.14 11.05
CA LYS A 277 -17.98 12.31 12.45
C LYS A 277 -16.87 12.02 13.48
N ARG A 278 -15.87 11.21 13.11
CA ARG A 278 -14.77 10.82 14.00
C ARG A 278 -13.75 11.94 14.18
N GLY A 279 -13.67 12.86 13.23
CA GLY A 279 -12.76 13.99 13.27
C GLY A 279 -12.52 14.57 11.89
N SER A 280 -11.64 15.54 11.84
CA SER A 280 -11.12 16.11 10.60
C SER A 280 -9.65 16.44 10.75
N GLY A 281 -8.92 16.48 9.65
CA GLY A 281 -7.53 16.86 9.71
C GLY A 281 -6.91 16.92 8.32
N TYR A 282 -5.65 17.27 8.29
CA TYR A 282 -4.87 17.35 7.07
C TYR A 282 -3.39 17.10 7.35
N TRP A 283 -2.68 16.73 6.31
CA TRP A 283 -1.22 16.72 6.28
C TRP A 283 -0.71 17.35 4.98
N LEU A 284 0.47 17.96 5.08
CA LEU A 284 1.22 18.54 3.99
C LEU A 284 2.66 18.03 4.07
N GLU A 285 3.16 17.44 2.99
CA GLU A 285 4.47 16.79 2.95
C GLU A 285 5.26 17.21 1.71
N PRO A 286 6.16 18.21 1.80
CA PRO A 286 7.19 18.47 0.82
C PRO A 286 8.37 17.51 0.99
N ALA A 287 8.84 16.92 -0.12
CA ALA A 287 10.04 16.13 -0.20
C ALA A 287 10.93 16.65 -1.34
N TYR A 288 12.17 17.02 -1.03
CA TYR A 288 13.09 17.61 -1.97
C TYR A 288 14.34 16.75 -2.15
N LYS A 289 14.62 16.29 -3.37
CA LYS A 289 15.86 15.58 -3.71
C LYS A 289 17.00 16.56 -3.90
N LEU A 290 18.14 16.32 -3.26
CA LEU A 290 19.29 17.22 -3.30
C LEU A 290 20.11 17.10 -4.61
N SER A 291 19.55 16.55 -5.66
CA SER A 291 20.21 16.25 -6.94
C SER A 291 20.73 17.47 -7.70
N GLN A 292 20.23 18.67 -7.37
CA GLN A 292 20.66 19.93 -8.01
C GLN A 292 21.80 20.63 -7.27
N LEU A 293 22.23 20.12 -6.11
CA LEU A 293 23.34 20.73 -5.37
C LEU A 293 24.68 20.41 -6.05
N PRO A 294 25.58 21.42 -6.21
CA PRO A 294 26.82 21.24 -6.98
C PRO A 294 27.94 20.50 -6.23
N PHE A 295 27.80 20.30 -4.92
CA PHE A 295 28.81 19.64 -4.09
C PHE A 295 28.38 18.20 -3.74
N LEU A 296 29.35 17.30 -3.56
CA LEU A 296 29.12 15.87 -3.20
C LEU A 296 28.03 15.23 -4.08
N GLN A 297 28.10 15.42 -5.38
CA GLN A 297 27.01 15.10 -6.33
C GLN A 297 26.51 13.67 -6.23
N ASN A 298 27.38 12.70 -5.99
CA ASN A 298 26.99 11.28 -5.88
C ASN A 298 26.09 11.04 -4.67
N GLU A 299 26.42 11.64 -3.53
CA GLU A 299 25.68 11.49 -2.27
C GLU A 299 24.39 12.34 -2.29
N MET A 300 24.49 13.57 -2.79
CA MET A 300 23.36 14.48 -2.86
C MET A 300 22.26 13.95 -3.80
N ARG A 301 22.60 13.33 -4.92
CA ARG A 301 21.60 12.71 -5.84
C ARG A 301 20.84 11.56 -5.18
N ARG A 302 21.43 10.92 -4.17
CA ARG A 302 20.84 9.82 -3.40
C ARG A 302 20.11 10.28 -2.16
N THR A 303 20.17 11.57 -1.83
CA THR A 303 19.58 12.13 -0.63
C THR A 303 18.31 12.92 -0.94
N GLN A 304 17.29 12.70 -0.14
CA GLN A 304 16.03 13.44 -0.16
C GLN A 304 15.72 13.95 1.25
N LEU A 305 15.44 15.25 1.37
CA LEU A 305 14.93 15.83 2.62
C LEU A 305 13.41 15.89 2.57
N VAL A 306 12.79 15.63 3.69
CA VAL A 306 11.34 15.58 3.83
C VAL A 306 10.92 16.37 5.05
N ALA A 307 9.81 17.08 4.95
CA ALA A 307 9.12 17.64 6.11
C ALA A 307 7.64 17.26 6.04
N ARG A 308 6.98 17.12 7.16
CA ARG A 308 5.52 16.98 7.24
C ARG A 308 4.99 17.87 8.34
N TYR A 309 3.94 18.61 8.01
CA TYR A 309 3.09 19.25 9.00
C TYR A 309 1.70 18.63 8.91
N GLN A 310 1.12 18.33 10.08
CA GLN A 310 -0.18 17.69 10.15
C GLN A 310 -0.96 18.15 11.39
N GLU A 311 -2.27 18.18 11.24
CA GLU A 311 -3.17 18.60 12.30
C GLU A 311 -4.44 17.74 12.28
N PHE A 312 -4.86 17.29 13.45
CA PHE A 312 -6.06 16.52 13.65
C PHE A 312 -6.97 17.22 14.65
N PHE A 313 -8.23 17.41 14.28
CA PHE A 313 -9.31 17.95 15.10
C PHE A 313 -10.24 16.81 15.46
N THR A 314 -10.33 16.51 16.76
CA THR A 314 -11.14 15.43 17.30
C THR A 314 -12.62 15.68 17.06
N GLY A 315 -13.33 14.64 16.59
CA GLY A 315 -14.78 14.65 16.42
C GLY A 315 -15.53 14.02 17.61
N PRO A 316 -16.86 14.11 17.61
CA PRO A 316 -17.69 13.55 18.71
C PRO A 316 -17.67 12.01 18.76
N ALA A 317 -17.28 11.33 17.69
CA ALA A 317 -17.24 9.87 17.56
C ALA A 317 -15.82 9.37 17.30
N VAL A 318 -14.82 9.95 17.99
CA VAL A 318 -13.41 9.56 17.83
C VAL A 318 -13.24 8.07 18.14
N SER A 319 -12.40 7.39 17.33
CA SER A 319 -12.02 5.99 17.56
C SER A 319 -10.65 5.89 18.22
N ASP A 320 -10.34 4.73 18.81
CA ASP A 320 -9.07 4.47 19.49
C ASP A 320 -7.84 4.56 18.57
N SER A 321 -8.04 4.45 17.25
CA SER A 321 -6.99 4.59 16.24
C SER A 321 -6.66 6.04 15.88
N LEU A 322 -7.39 7.02 16.42
CA LEU A 322 -7.18 8.45 16.20
C LEU A 322 -6.68 9.12 17.47
N PRO A 323 -5.97 10.26 17.37
CA PRO A 323 -5.65 11.04 18.56
C PRO A 323 -6.91 11.40 19.36
N PRO A 324 -6.94 11.16 20.68
CA PRO A 324 -8.14 11.40 21.49
C PRO A 324 -8.48 12.89 21.69
N VAL A 325 -7.52 13.76 21.37
CA VAL A 325 -7.66 15.22 21.48
C VAL A 325 -7.07 15.89 20.24
N HIS A 326 -7.38 17.18 20.07
CA HIS A 326 -6.77 18.00 19.04
C HIS A 326 -5.24 17.89 19.12
N THR A 327 -4.63 17.48 18.01
CA THR A 327 -3.21 17.15 17.93
C THR A 327 -2.59 17.81 16.71
N LYS A 328 -1.43 18.43 16.92
CA LYS A 328 -0.57 18.96 15.85
C LYS A 328 0.74 18.20 15.86
N GLN A 329 1.28 17.96 14.69
CA GLN A 329 2.59 17.29 14.59
C GLN A 329 3.41 17.90 13.46
N PHE A 330 4.68 18.07 13.74
CA PHE A 330 5.66 18.52 12.78
C PHE A 330 6.80 17.52 12.74
N GLU A 331 7.20 17.10 11.54
CA GLU A 331 8.24 16.10 11.32
C GLU A 331 9.23 16.57 10.27
N PHE A 332 10.50 16.21 10.47
CA PHE A 332 11.57 16.32 9.50
C PHE A 332 12.21 14.97 9.30
N GLY A 333 12.60 14.66 8.07
CA GLY A 333 13.27 13.42 7.75
C GLY A 333 14.26 13.57 6.61
N ALA A 334 15.09 12.54 6.50
CA ALA A 334 16.00 12.35 5.40
C ALA A 334 15.93 10.92 4.90
N ASN A 335 15.89 10.76 3.60
CA ASN A 335 15.97 9.47 2.92
C ASN A 335 17.30 9.38 2.18
N TYR A 336 17.97 8.24 2.28
CA TYR A 336 19.16 7.94 1.52
C TYR A 336 18.97 6.65 0.73
N TYR A 337 19.19 6.72 -0.58
CA TYR A 337 19.03 5.61 -1.51
C TYR A 337 20.41 5.02 -1.82
N PHE A 338 20.78 3.91 -1.17
CA PHE A 338 22.08 3.26 -1.36
C PHE A 338 22.26 2.69 -2.76
N MET A 339 21.23 2.03 -3.26
CA MET A 339 21.15 1.41 -4.58
C MET A 339 19.68 1.26 -4.98
N ASP A 340 19.43 0.79 -6.20
CA ASP A 340 18.08 0.45 -6.62
C ASP A 340 17.46 -0.57 -5.66
N GLY A 341 16.33 -0.18 -5.09
CA GLY A 341 15.61 -1.01 -4.13
C GLY A 341 16.01 -0.86 -2.66
N LEU A 342 17.16 -0.29 -2.28
CA LEU A 342 17.56 -0.14 -0.87
C LEU A 342 17.52 1.32 -0.42
N LYS A 343 16.68 1.63 0.55
CA LYS A 343 16.47 2.96 1.12
C LYS A 343 16.63 2.93 2.65
N PHE A 344 17.40 3.85 3.18
CA PHE A 344 17.39 4.23 4.59
C PHE A 344 16.56 5.50 4.75
N ALA A 345 15.71 5.53 5.76
CA ALA A 345 14.89 6.68 6.11
C ALA A 345 15.05 6.98 7.61
N THR A 346 15.11 8.25 7.94
CA THR A 346 15.07 8.71 9.34
C THR A 346 14.17 9.93 9.40
N ASN A 347 13.34 10.00 10.43
CA ASN A 347 12.57 11.21 10.72
C ASN A 347 12.49 11.46 12.24
N TYR A 348 12.46 12.73 12.58
CA TYR A 348 12.19 13.22 13.90
C TYR A 348 11.02 14.18 13.85
N GLY A 349 10.09 14.04 14.77
CA GLY A 349 8.93 14.91 14.89
C GLY A 349 8.58 15.22 16.34
N ARG A 350 7.76 16.24 16.50
CA ARG A 350 7.17 16.60 17.77
C ARG A 350 5.68 16.75 17.63
N GLN A 351 4.96 16.04 18.45
CA GLN A 351 3.52 16.07 18.58
C GLN A 351 3.14 16.97 19.74
N PHE A 352 2.15 17.82 19.53
CA PHE A 352 1.63 18.78 20.51
C PHE A 352 0.15 18.51 20.74
N SER A 353 -0.24 18.34 22.00
CA SER A 353 -1.64 18.16 22.38
C SER A 353 -1.89 18.65 23.79
N SER A 354 -3.15 18.76 24.21
CA SER A 354 -3.52 19.08 25.58
C SER A 354 -3.15 17.99 26.60
N LEU A 355 -2.87 16.76 26.14
CA LEU A 355 -2.40 15.67 27.00
C LEU A 355 -0.87 15.67 27.21
N GLY A 356 -0.17 16.58 26.55
CA GLY A 356 1.27 16.71 26.62
C GLY A 356 1.93 16.68 25.24
N ASN A 357 3.21 16.96 25.24
CA ASN A 357 4.03 16.94 24.03
C ASN A 357 4.84 15.64 23.97
N VAL A 358 4.85 14.99 22.78
CA VAL A 358 5.56 13.73 22.58
C VAL A 358 6.56 13.91 21.45
N ASN A 359 7.79 13.41 21.65
CA ASN A 359 8.75 13.29 20.57
C ASN A 359 8.53 11.95 19.86
N VAL A 360 8.54 12.00 18.54
CA VAL A 360 8.45 10.82 17.66
C VAL A 360 9.70 10.75 16.84
N TRP A 361 10.40 9.64 16.89
CA TRP A 361 11.56 9.39 16.07
C TRP A 361 11.41 8.04 15.41
N THR A 362 11.65 7.99 14.09
CA THR A 362 11.54 6.75 13.32
C THR A 362 12.80 6.56 12.49
N LEU A 363 13.30 5.34 12.48
CA LEU A 363 14.37 4.87 11.62
C LEU A 363 13.81 3.72 10.76
N GLY A 364 14.13 3.70 9.49
CA GLY A 364 13.67 2.63 8.60
C GLY A 364 14.73 2.23 7.58
N LEU A 365 14.97 0.93 7.45
CA LEU A 365 15.73 0.35 6.36
C LEU A 365 14.77 -0.48 5.54
N THR A 366 14.57 -0.12 4.26
CA THR A 366 13.61 -0.79 3.38
C THR A 366 14.30 -1.29 2.12
N TYR A 367 13.97 -2.52 1.72
CA TYR A 367 14.43 -3.10 0.46
C TYR A 367 13.24 -3.52 -0.39
N ARG A 368 13.19 -3.02 -1.62
CA ARG A 368 12.22 -3.39 -2.65
C ARG A 368 12.81 -4.46 -3.56
N PHE A 369 12.03 -5.47 -3.88
CA PHE A 369 12.39 -6.50 -4.85
C PHE A 369 11.32 -6.65 -5.93
N VAL A 370 11.75 -7.06 -7.13
CA VAL A 370 10.89 -7.42 -8.27
C VAL A 370 11.48 -8.66 -8.92
N VAL A 371 10.71 -9.73 -8.99
CA VAL A 371 11.14 -11.02 -9.56
C VAL A 371 10.12 -11.47 -10.60
N PRO A 372 10.43 -11.41 -11.89
CA PRO A 372 9.60 -12.04 -12.92
C PRO A 372 9.60 -13.56 -12.73
N LEU A 373 8.44 -14.19 -12.81
CA LEU A 373 8.26 -15.64 -12.63
C LEU A 373 8.16 -16.38 -13.98
N GLY A 374 8.75 -15.85 -15.04
CA GLY A 374 8.73 -16.43 -16.37
C GLY A 374 9.57 -17.71 -16.52
N PRO A 375 9.36 -18.50 -17.57
CA PRO A 375 10.03 -19.79 -17.78
C PRO A 375 11.56 -19.69 -17.90
N ASP A 376 12.11 -18.55 -18.24
CA ASP A 376 13.55 -18.36 -18.46
C ASP A 376 14.31 -17.81 -17.25
N GLY A 377 13.64 -17.45 -16.17
CA GLY A 377 14.24 -17.12 -14.85
C GLY A 377 15.42 -16.13 -14.84
N SER A 378 15.73 -15.52 -15.97
CA SER A 378 16.82 -14.56 -16.08
C SER A 378 16.29 -13.14 -15.84
N PRO A 379 16.79 -12.42 -14.83
CA PRO A 379 16.59 -10.98 -14.76
C PRO A 379 17.30 -10.35 -15.97
N LYS A 380 16.55 -9.61 -16.76
CA LYS A 380 17.13 -8.71 -17.77
C LYS A 380 17.65 -7.46 -17.10
#